data_b09029c43299974072691f7cae8c5ab1
#
_entry.id   b09029c43299974072691f7cae8c5ab1
#
_cell.length_a   1.000
_cell.length_b   1.000
_cell.length_c   1.000
_cell.angle_alpha   90.00
_cell.angle_beta   90.00
_cell.angle_gamma   90.00
#
_symmetry.space_group_name_H-M   'P 1'
#
loop_
_entity.id
_entity.type
_entity.pdbx_description
1 polymer ?
#
loop_
_entity_poly.entity_id
_entity_poly.type
_entity_poly.pdbx_seq_one_letter_code
_entity_poly.pdbx_strand_id
1 'polypeptide(L)'
;MIFKKIYQVVRQIPSGRIMTYGQVAKLVGTTPRVVGFALHANKDRNTPCHRVIFKDGSLAKNYAFGGEEEQRKKLLFEGVDLNHLAN
;
A
#
# COMPACT_ATOMS: atom_id res chain seq x y z
N MET A 1 1.19 -16.52 10.12
CA MET A 1 -0.08 -15.82 9.90
C MET A 1 0.02 -14.96 8.66
N ILE A 2 -1.06 -14.89 7.90
CA ILE A 2 -1.05 -14.21 6.60
C ILE A 2 -0.77 -12.71 6.71
N PHE A 3 -1.29 -12.04 7.73
CA PHE A 3 -1.04 -10.60 7.91
C PHE A 3 0.45 -10.31 8.10
N LYS A 4 1.14 -11.15 8.87
CA LYS A 4 2.58 -10.99 9.07
C LYS A 4 3.34 -11.08 7.75
N LYS A 5 2.97 -12.02 6.89
CA LYS A 5 3.59 -12.17 5.57
C LYS A 5 3.33 -10.93 4.70
N ILE A 6 2.12 -10.39 4.75
CA ILE A 6 1.76 -9.18 4.02
C ILE A 6 2.64 -8.02 4.48
N TYR A 7 2.78 -7.83 5.79
CA TYR A 7 3.61 -6.75 6.32
C TYR A 7 5.07 -6.91 5.93
N GLN A 8 5.59 -8.13 5.90
CA GLN A 8 6.96 -8.40 5.48
C GLN A 8 7.19 -7.99 4.02
N VAL A 9 6.26 -8.30 3.13
CA VAL A 9 6.34 -7.90 1.72
C VAL A 9 6.28 -6.39 1.59
N VAL A 10 5.35 -5.75 2.28
CA VAL A 10 5.15 -4.30 2.19
C VAL A 10 6.39 -3.56 2.71
N ARG A 11 7.02 -4.06 3.77
CA ARG A 11 8.25 -3.43 4.30
C ARG A 11 9.39 -3.41 3.30
N GLN A 12 9.37 -4.30 2.32
CA GLN A 12 10.43 -4.37 1.30
C GLN A 12 10.21 -3.41 0.14
N ILE A 13 9.06 -2.72 0.08
CA ILE A 13 8.82 -1.72 -0.95
C ILE A 13 9.65 -0.48 -0.63
N PRO A 14 10.64 -0.12 -1.46
CA PRO A 14 11.47 1.04 -1.14
C PRO A 14 10.75 2.36 -1.36
N SER A 15 11.25 3.41 -0.72
CA SER A 15 10.76 4.77 -0.93
C SER A 15 10.82 5.14 -2.42
N GLY A 16 9.77 5.77 -2.92
CA GLY A 16 9.67 6.12 -4.34
C GLY A 16 9.10 5.02 -5.22
N ARG A 17 8.82 3.85 -4.64
CA ARG A 17 8.21 2.73 -5.36
C ARG A 17 6.85 2.40 -4.79
N ILE A 18 6.04 1.73 -5.60
CA ILE A 18 4.69 1.32 -5.22
C ILE A 18 4.44 -0.12 -5.67
N MET A 19 3.48 -0.77 -5.00
CA MET A 19 2.91 -2.03 -5.45
C MET A 19 1.40 -1.93 -5.40
N THR A 20 0.72 -2.75 -6.19
CA THR A 20 -0.74 -2.84 -6.10
C THR A 20 -1.12 -3.88 -5.05
N TYR A 21 -2.36 -3.78 -4.56
CA TYR A 21 -2.91 -4.81 -3.66
C TYR A 21 -2.83 -6.19 -4.28
N GLY A 22 -3.09 -6.29 -5.60
CA GLY A 22 -3.01 -7.56 -6.31
C GLY A 22 -1.60 -8.12 -6.38
N GLN A 23 -0.60 -7.26 -6.58
CA GLN A 23 0.80 -7.69 -6.62
C GLN A 23 1.24 -8.23 -5.27
N VAL A 24 0.91 -7.53 -4.19
CA VAL A 24 1.22 -8.00 -2.83
C VAL A 24 0.51 -9.33 -2.56
N ALA A 25 -0.76 -9.41 -2.92
CA ALA A 25 -1.55 -10.63 -2.72
C ALA A 25 -0.93 -11.82 -3.42
N LYS A 26 -0.47 -11.63 -4.66
CA LYS A 26 0.13 -12.70 -5.46
C LYS A 26 1.43 -13.21 -4.81
N LEU A 27 2.25 -12.32 -4.29
CA LEU A 27 3.50 -12.70 -3.64
C LEU A 27 3.26 -13.48 -2.35
N VAL A 28 2.20 -13.15 -1.64
CA VAL A 28 1.89 -13.79 -0.35
C VAL A 28 1.04 -15.05 -0.52
N GLY A 29 0.31 -15.16 -1.62
CA GLY A 29 -0.59 -16.28 -1.86
C GLY A 29 -1.99 -16.06 -1.28
N THR A 30 -2.49 -14.82 -1.37
CA THR A 30 -3.82 -14.45 -0.86
C THR A 30 -4.56 -13.59 -1.87
N THR A 31 -5.60 -12.89 -1.44
CA THR A 31 -6.41 -12.02 -2.31
C THR A 31 -6.12 -10.55 -2.02
N PRO A 32 -6.38 -9.64 -2.98
CA PRO A 32 -6.23 -8.21 -2.73
C PRO A 32 -7.08 -7.72 -1.56
N ARG A 33 -8.25 -8.31 -1.38
CA ARG A 33 -9.16 -7.95 -0.28
C ARG A 33 -8.52 -8.21 1.08
N VAL A 34 -7.85 -9.37 1.24
CA VAL A 34 -7.16 -9.71 2.48
C VAL A 34 -5.99 -8.76 2.72
N VAL A 35 -5.26 -8.39 1.67
CA VAL A 35 -4.20 -7.38 1.78
C VAL A 35 -4.78 -6.07 2.29
N GLY A 36 -5.92 -5.64 1.74
CA GLY A 36 -6.60 -4.43 2.20
C GLY A 36 -6.95 -4.47 3.68
N PHE A 37 -7.49 -5.59 4.15
CA PHE A 37 -7.79 -5.76 5.58
C PHE A 37 -6.54 -5.67 6.44
N ALA A 38 -5.46 -6.32 6.01
CA ALA A 38 -4.20 -6.30 6.77
C ALA A 38 -3.64 -4.89 6.89
N LEU A 39 -3.63 -4.14 5.79
CA LEU A 39 -3.06 -2.80 5.78
C LEU A 39 -3.92 -1.82 6.56
N HIS A 40 -5.25 -1.97 6.50
CA HIS A 40 -6.14 -1.13 7.29
C HIS A 40 -5.96 -1.39 8.80
N ALA A 41 -5.67 -2.63 9.18
CA ALA A 41 -5.44 -3.00 10.58
C ALA A 41 -4.02 -2.67 11.07
N ASN A 42 -3.13 -2.24 10.18
CA ASN A 42 -1.75 -1.96 10.53
C ASN A 42 -1.64 -0.74 11.45
N LYS A 43 -0.91 -0.90 12.55
CA LYS A 43 -0.62 0.18 13.50
C LYS A 43 0.86 0.52 13.59
N ASP A 44 1.68 -0.16 12.81
CA ASP A 44 3.12 0.04 12.79
C ASP A 44 3.50 1.02 11.68
N ARG A 45 3.93 2.23 12.06
CA ARG A 45 4.31 3.27 11.11
C ARG A 45 5.56 2.91 10.30
N ASN A 46 6.32 1.91 10.74
CA ASN A 46 7.50 1.44 10.01
C ASN A 46 7.13 0.52 8.86
N THR A 47 5.87 0.06 8.78
CA THR A 47 5.38 -0.68 7.63
C THR A 47 4.78 0.33 6.65
N PRO A 48 5.40 0.55 5.47
CA PRO A 48 5.00 1.64 4.57
C PRO A 48 3.76 1.28 3.75
N CYS A 49 2.62 1.11 4.40
CA CYS A 49 1.38 0.72 3.74
C CYS A 49 0.89 1.77 2.74
N HIS A 50 1.36 3.00 2.82
CA HIS A 50 1.04 4.03 1.83
C HIS A 50 1.60 3.72 0.44
N ARG A 51 2.56 2.79 0.33
CA ARG A 51 3.16 2.38 -0.94
C ARG A 51 2.37 1.30 -1.66
N VAL A 52 1.20 0.93 -1.13
CA VAL A 52 0.30 -0.04 -1.78
C VAL A 52 -0.93 0.71 -2.27
N ILE A 53 -1.23 0.58 -3.56
CA ILE A 53 -2.32 1.31 -4.22
C ILE A 53 -3.22 0.34 -4.98
N PHE A 54 -4.36 0.83 -5.47
CA PHE A 54 -5.24 0.03 -6.31
C PHE A 54 -4.68 -0.07 -7.74
N LYS A 55 -5.11 -1.08 -8.46
CA LYS A 55 -4.65 -1.37 -9.81
C LYS A 55 -4.86 -0.19 -10.77
N ASP A 56 -5.94 0.55 -10.60
CA ASP A 56 -6.25 1.72 -11.43
C ASP A 56 -5.50 2.98 -11.04
N GLY A 57 -4.61 2.89 -10.06
CA GLY A 57 -3.84 4.03 -9.57
C GLY A 57 -4.51 4.82 -8.46
N SER A 58 -5.73 4.44 -8.07
CA SER A 58 -6.42 5.15 -6.99
C SER A 58 -5.82 4.79 -5.63
N LEU A 59 -5.99 5.69 -4.67
CA LEU A 59 -5.46 5.57 -3.33
C LEU A 59 -6.52 5.02 -2.37
N ALA A 60 -6.07 4.51 -1.22
CA ALA A 60 -6.97 3.88 -0.26
C ALA A 60 -7.71 4.93 0.58
N LYS A 61 -9.02 4.97 0.47
CA LYS A 61 -9.85 5.88 1.29
C LYS A 61 -9.69 5.57 2.78
N ASN A 62 -9.42 4.31 3.11
CA ASN A 62 -9.28 3.85 4.48
C ASN A 62 -7.82 3.65 4.89
N TYR A 63 -6.89 4.38 4.28
CA TYR A 63 -5.49 4.34 4.68
C TYR A 63 -5.40 4.58 6.19
N ALA A 64 -4.72 3.67 6.90
CA ALA A 64 -4.75 3.60 8.37
C ALA A 64 -4.18 4.83 9.07
N PHE A 65 -3.30 5.59 8.41
CA PHE A 65 -2.62 6.74 9.01
C PHE A 65 -3.09 8.07 8.43
N GLY A 66 -4.39 8.24 8.24
CA GLY A 66 -4.94 9.52 7.86
C GLY A 66 -5.71 9.57 6.56
N GLY A 67 -6.02 8.42 5.98
CA GLY A 67 -6.85 8.34 4.77
C GLY A 67 -6.11 8.71 3.50
N GLU A 68 -6.88 8.88 2.42
CA GLU A 68 -6.36 9.08 1.07
C GLU A 68 -5.43 10.30 0.96
N GLU A 69 -5.79 11.40 1.61
CA GLU A 69 -4.98 12.63 1.55
C GLU A 69 -3.59 12.42 2.14
N GLU A 70 -3.49 11.76 3.28
CA GLU A 70 -2.19 11.50 3.89
C GLU A 70 -1.37 10.53 3.07
N GLN A 71 -2.01 9.52 2.47
CA GLN A 71 -1.33 8.61 1.57
C GLN A 71 -0.75 9.39 0.38
N ARG A 72 -1.53 10.28 -0.22
CA ARG A 72 -1.10 11.11 -1.33
C ARG A 72 0.12 11.96 -0.98
N LYS A 73 0.06 12.63 0.16
CA LYS A 73 1.18 13.48 0.62
C LYS A 73 2.46 12.69 0.80
N LYS A 74 2.37 11.49 1.39
CA LYS A 74 3.54 10.65 1.61
C LYS A 74 4.15 10.18 0.29
N LEU A 75 3.31 9.77 -0.66
CA LEU A 75 3.79 9.34 -1.98
C LEU A 75 4.45 10.48 -2.74
N LEU A 76 3.84 11.66 -2.73
CA LEU A 76 4.43 12.85 -3.38
C LEU A 76 5.76 13.22 -2.74
N PHE A 77 5.84 13.15 -1.43
CA PHE A 77 7.08 13.43 -0.70
C PHE A 77 8.20 12.47 -1.11
N GLU A 78 7.84 11.23 -1.43
CA GLU A 78 8.80 10.20 -1.87
C GLU A 78 9.11 10.26 -3.35
N GLY A 79 8.53 11.22 -4.08
CA GLY A 79 8.81 11.40 -5.49
C GLY A 79 8.00 10.52 -6.43
N VAL A 80 6.92 9.91 -5.94
CA VAL A 80 6.03 9.11 -6.79
C VAL A 80 5.20 10.03 -7.68
N ASP A 81 5.20 9.77 -8.99
CA ASP A 81 4.41 10.54 -9.94
C ASP A 81 2.99 9.96 -10.03
N LEU A 82 2.07 10.58 -9.30
CA LEU A 82 0.69 10.10 -9.23
C LEU A 82 -0.08 10.34 -10.55
N ASN A 83 0.40 11.24 -11.39
CA ASN A 83 -0.27 11.52 -12.67
C ASN A 83 -0.16 10.36 -13.66
N HIS A 84 0.87 9.53 -13.54
CA HIS A 84 1.05 8.36 -14.39
C HIS A 84 0.30 7.14 -13.87
N LEU A 85 -0.16 7.14 -12.64
CA LEU A 85 -0.77 5.97 -12.02
C LEU A 85 -2.24 5.79 -12.39
N ALA A 86 -2.91 6.85 -12.81
CA ALA A 86 -4.34 6.86 -13.10
C ALA A 86 -4.69 6.49 -14.55
N ASN A 87 -3.73 6.06 -15.32
CA ASN A 87 -3.95 5.72 -16.74
C ASN A 87 -4.25 4.24 -16.92
#